data_566a906ddc05fc6097143a19507496d2
#
_entry.id   566a906ddc05fc6097143a19507496d2
#
_cell.length_a   1.000
_cell.length_b   1.000
_cell.length_c   1.000
_cell.angle_alpha   90.00
_cell.angle_beta   90.00
_cell.angle_gamma   90.00
#
_symmetry.space_group_name_H-M   'P 1'
#
loop_
_entity.id
_entity.type
_entity.pdbx_description
1 polymer ?
#
loop_
_entity_poly.entity_id
_entity_poly.type
_entity_poly.pdbx_seq_one_letter_code
_entity_poly.pdbx_strand_id
1 'polypeptide(L)'
;MPDKTAPMVETNRNIMELILYSKPGCHLCEGLMEKLAQIDSPAIELEVRDITTNEQWWAAYQYEIPVLVWRSPAEEITLPRLSPRAPASQLEKLLQQYVNV
;
A
#
# COMPACT_ATOMS: atom_id res chain seq x y z
N MET A 1 -13.73 0.27 31.81
CA MET A 1 -13.13 0.24 31.29
C MET A 1 -13.14 0.48 30.27
N PRO A 2 -13.44 0.80 29.91
CA PRO A 2 -13.45 0.89 28.76
C PRO A 2 -12.26 0.99 28.22
N ASP A 3 -11.51 1.04 28.59
CA ASP A 3 -10.42 1.05 28.16
C ASP A 3 -10.09 0.17 27.16
N LYS A 4 -10.75 -0.70 26.82
CA LYS A 4 -10.47 -1.55 25.80
C LYS A 4 -10.43 -0.91 24.52
N THR A 5 -11.17 0.08 24.26
CA THR A 5 -11.18 0.81 23.01
C THR A 5 -9.88 1.49 22.75
N ALA A 6 -9.27 2.02 23.76
CA ALA A 6 -8.04 2.74 23.58
C ALA A 6 -6.92 1.87 23.01
N PRO A 7 -6.70 0.65 23.52
CA PRO A 7 -5.68 -0.18 22.93
C PRO A 7 -5.91 -0.49 21.48
N MET A 8 -7.17 -0.70 21.09
CA MET A 8 -7.46 -0.97 19.70
C MET A 8 -7.15 0.21 18.82
N VAL A 9 -7.42 1.41 19.29
CA VAL A 9 -7.13 2.61 18.52
C VAL A 9 -5.63 2.74 18.33
N GLU A 10 -4.86 2.47 19.36
CA GLU A 10 -3.42 2.56 19.24
C GLU A 10 -2.87 1.53 18.26
N THR A 11 -3.42 0.34 18.27
CA THR A 11 -3.02 -0.67 17.32
C THR A 11 -3.29 -0.21 15.90
N ASN A 12 -4.45 0.39 15.67
CA ASN A 12 -4.81 0.86 14.34
C ASN A 12 -3.88 1.95 13.84
N ARG A 13 -3.35 2.78 14.73
CA ARG A 13 -2.44 3.83 14.32
C ARG A 13 -1.13 3.29 13.81
N ASN A 14 -0.80 2.05 14.17
CA ASN A 14 0.45 1.44 13.72
C ASN A 14 0.30 0.64 12.45
N ILE A 15 -0.91 0.58 11.90
CA ILE A 15 -1.18 -0.15 10.67
C ILE A 15 -1.38 0.82 9.53
N MET A 16 -0.66 0.57 8.44
CA MET A 16 -0.77 1.38 7.24
C MET A 16 -1.61 0.63 6.22
N GLU A 17 -2.76 1.21 5.86
CA GLU A 17 -3.64 0.57 4.88
C GLU A 17 -3.22 0.99 3.49
N LEU A 18 -2.90 0.00 2.67
CA LEU A 18 -2.44 0.25 1.30
C LEU A 18 -3.34 -0.45 0.31
N ILE A 19 -3.50 0.18 -0.85
CA ILE A 19 -4.21 -0.40 -1.98
C ILE A 19 -3.21 -0.53 -3.11
N LEU A 20 -3.14 -1.72 -3.70
CA LEU A 20 -2.31 -1.96 -4.87
C LEU A 20 -3.21 -2.23 -6.06
N TYR A 21 -3.16 -1.35 -7.06
CA TYR A 21 -3.85 -1.59 -8.32
C TYR A 21 -2.95 -2.43 -9.22
N SER A 22 -3.48 -3.54 -9.68
CA SER A 22 -2.72 -4.57 -10.37
C SER A 22 -3.59 -5.28 -11.39
N LYS A 23 -3.04 -6.24 -12.11
CA LYS A 23 -3.82 -7.13 -12.95
C LYS A 23 -3.12 -8.48 -13.02
N PRO A 24 -3.84 -9.54 -13.43
CA PRO A 24 -3.21 -10.86 -13.56
C PRO A 24 -2.04 -10.80 -14.54
N GLY A 25 -0.95 -11.49 -14.20
CA GLY A 25 0.21 -11.57 -15.08
C GLY A 25 1.14 -10.38 -15.02
N CYS A 26 0.95 -9.46 -14.09
CA CYS A 26 1.81 -8.30 -13.95
C CYS A 26 2.99 -8.64 -13.06
N HIS A 27 4.17 -8.89 -13.67
CA HIS A 27 5.34 -9.28 -12.91
C HIS A 27 5.86 -8.16 -12.00
N LEU A 28 5.77 -6.92 -12.44
CA LEU A 28 6.18 -5.79 -11.59
C LEU A 28 5.28 -5.69 -10.36
N CYS A 29 4.00 -5.97 -10.51
CA CYS A 29 3.07 -5.95 -9.39
C CYS A 29 3.40 -7.06 -8.40
N GLU A 30 3.73 -8.24 -8.92
CA GLU A 30 4.12 -9.37 -8.07
C GLU A 30 5.37 -9.05 -7.29
N GLY A 31 6.36 -8.44 -7.94
CA GLY A 31 7.58 -8.04 -7.27
C GLY A 31 7.34 -7.04 -6.16
N LEU A 32 6.44 -6.09 -6.40
CA LEU A 32 6.10 -5.11 -5.38
C LEU A 32 5.42 -5.78 -4.19
N MET A 33 4.51 -6.72 -4.45
CA MET A 33 3.84 -7.44 -3.37
C MET A 33 4.84 -8.22 -2.52
N GLU A 34 5.86 -8.83 -3.16
CA GLU A 34 6.88 -9.55 -2.42
C GLU A 34 7.66 -8.62 -1.50
N LYS A 35 7.98 -7.42 -2.00
CA LYS A 35 8.71 -6.45 -1.16
C LYS A 35 7.86 -5.98 0.00
N LEU A 36 6.57 -5.72 -0.25
CA LEU A 36 5.68 -5.30 0.81
C LEU A 36 5.55 -6.37 1.90
N ALA A 37 5.59 -7.64 1.50
CA ALA A 37 5.49 -8.74 2.46
C ALA A 37 6.71 -8.83 3.37
N GLN A 38 7.83 -8.23 2.98
CA GLN A 38 9.04 -8.25 3.80
C GLN A 38 9.08 -7.13 4.83
N ILE A 39 8.16 -6.18 4.75
CA ILE A 39 8.20 -5.00 5.60
C ILE A 39 7.38 -5.25 6.85
N ASP A 40 8.03 -5.14 8.01
CA ASP A 40 7.37 -5.32 9.29
C ASP A 40 6.97 -4.00 9.95
N SER A 41 7.68 -2.93 9.64
CA SER A 41 7.42 -1.63 10.24
C SER A 41 7.42 -0.57 9.16
N PRO A 42 6.28 0.05 8.88
CA PRO A 42 5.00 -0.14 9.56
C PRO A 42 4.35 -1.46 9.23
N ALA A 43 3.44 -1.90 10.08
CA ALA A 43 2.60 -3.04 9.74
C ALA A 43 1.70 -2.64 8.58
N ILE A 44 1.53 -3.52 7.62
CA ILE A 44 0.81 -3.19 6.40
C ILE A 44 -0.41 -4.07 6.25
N GLU A 45 -1.53 -3.42 5.94
CA GLU A 45 -2.74 -4.11 5.54
C GLU A 45 -2.92 -3.79 4.06
N LEU A 46 -2.79 -4.80 3.21
CA LEU A 46 -2.79 -4.59 1.76
C LEU A 46 -4.06 -5.11 1.12
N GLU A 47 -4.72 -4.24 0.37
CA GLU A 47 -5.83 -4.61 -0.49
C GLU A 47 -5.34 -4.59 -1.92
N VAL A 48 -5.45 -5.72 -2.63
CA VAL A 48 -5.07 -5.79 -4.04
C VAL A 48 -6.33 -5.65 -4.88
N ARG A 49 -6.32 -4.72 -5.81
CA ARG A 49 -7.45 -4.48 -6.71
C ARG A 49 -7.07 -4.83 -8.13
N ASP A 50 -7.83 -5.75 -8.70
CA ASP A 50 -7.64 -6.16 -10.08
C ASP A 50 -8.37 -5.17 -10.99
N ILE A 51 -7.61 -4.37 -11.72
CA ILE A 51 -8.20 -3.30 -12.53
C ILE A 51 -9.04 -3.82 -13.68
N THR A 52 -8.91 -5.10 -14.04
CA THR A 52 -9.74 -5.66 -15.11
C THR A 52 -11.18 -5.87 -14.67
N THR A 53 -11.46 -5.77 -13.37
CA THR A 53 -12.81 -5.99 -12.85
C THR A 53 -13.61 -4.70 -12.69
N ASN A 54 -13.03 -3.55 -13.03
CA ASN A 54 -13.68 -2.26 -12.82
C ASN A 54 -13.26 -1.30 -13.92
N GLU A 55 -14.22 -0.81 -14.68
CA GLU A 55 -13.91 0.02 -15.83
C GLU A 55 -13.21 1.32 -15.48
N GLN A 56 -13.56 1.90 -14.33
CA GLN A 56 -12.93 3.15 -13.91
C GLN A 56 -11.47 2.91 -13.54
N TRP A 57 -11.19 1.80 -12.86
CA TRP A 57 -9.81 1.46 -12.52
C TRP A 57 -9.00 1.18 -13.79
N TRP A 58 -9.60 0.47 -14.73
CA TRP A 58 -8.94 0.17 -16.00
C TRP A 58 -8.57 1.46 -16.73
N ALA A 59 -9.53 2.37 -16.84
CA ALA A 59 -9.30 3.64 -17.54
C ALA A 59 -8.20 4.45 -16.85
N ALA A 60 -8.17 4.42 -15.53
CA ALA A 60 -7.20 5.23 -14.79
C ALA A 60 -5.81 4.63 -14.76
N TYR A 61 -5.70 3.30 -14.71
CA TYR A 61 -4.43 2.68 -14.31
C TYR A 61 -3.87 1.66 -15.28
N GLN A 62 -4.51 1.40 -16.41
CA GLN A 62 -4.06 0.31 -17.29
C GLN A 62 -2.62 0.46 -17.78
N TYR A 63 -2.14 1.68 -17.87
CA TYR A 63 -0.75 1.94 -18.28
C TYR A 63 0.14 2.33 -17.11
N GLU A 64 -0.41 2.35 -15.89
CA GLU A 64 0.30 2.86 -14.74
C GLU A 64 0.67 1.79 -13.73
N ILE A 65 0.03 0.63 -13.77
CA ILE A 65 0.27 -0.40 -12.76
C ILE A 65 1.72 -0.84 -12.74
N PRO A 66 2.24 -1.15 -11.55
CA PRO A 66 1.56 -1.15 -10.25
C PRO A 66 1.40 0.25 -9.69
N VAL A 67 0.22 0.54 -9.14
CA VAL A 67 -0.05 1.82 -8.49
C VAL A 67 -0.35 1.54 -7.02
N LEU A 68 0.41 2.15 -6.14
CA LEU A 68 0.27 1.95 -4.71
C LEU A 68 -0.33 3.20 -4.09
N VAL A 69 -1.40 3.02 -3.34
CA VAL A 69 -2.15 4.12 -2.73
C VAL A 69 -2.20 3.90 -1.24
N TRP A 70 -1.92 4.93 -0.46
CA TRP A 70 -2.08 4.90 0.98
C TRP A 70 -3.45 5.46 1.33
N ARG A 71 -4.23 4.64 2.04
CA ARG A 71 -5.53 5.08 2.53
C ARG A 71 -5.31 5.71 3.91
N SER A 72 -4.96 7.01 3.89
CA SER A 72 -4.72 7.72 5.13
C SER A 72 -6.05 8.06 5.81
N PRO A 73 -6.02 8.46 7.08
CA PRO A 73 -7.28 8.83 7.75
C PRO A 73 -8.03 9.95 7.07
N ALA A 74 -7.32 10.84 6.39
CA ALA A 74 -7.94 12.00 5.76
C ALA A 74 -8.32 11.76 4.31
N GLU A 75 -7.50 11.02 3.57
CA GLU A 75 -7.71 10.89 2.12
C GLU A 75 -6.85 9.77 1.57
N GLU A 76 -7.10 9.40 0.32
CA GLU A 76 -6.26 8.44 -0.38
C GLU A 76 -5.14 9.20 -1.08
N ILE A 77 -3.92 8.75 -0.89
CA ILE A 77 -2.73 9.39 -1.42
C ILE A 77 -1.99 8.40 -2.29
N THR A 78 -1.82 8.74 -3.58
CA THR A 78 -1.01 7.91 -4.47
C THR A 78 0.46 8.11 -4.12
N LEU A 79 1.14 7.02 -3.82
CA LEU A 79 2.54 7.08 -3.42
C LEU A 79 3.43 7.20 -4.64
N PRO A 80 4.62 7.83 -4.46
CA PRO A 80 5.58 7.92 -5.58
C PRO A 80 6.03 6.55 -6.01
N ARG A 81 6.35 6.42 -7.29
CA ARG A 81 6.87 5.17 -7.81
C ARG A 81 8.34 5.02 -7.46
N LEU A 82 8.72 3.85 -7.01
CA LEU A 82 10.11 3.50 -6.89
C LEU A 82 10.52 2.65 -8.08
N SER A 83 11.82 2.64 -8.36
CA SER A 83 12.33 1.76 -9.40
C SER A 83 11.99 0.31 -9.05
N PRO A 84 11.66 -0.52 -10.05
CA PRO A 84 11.44 -1.95 -9.78
C PRO A 84 12.66 -2.62 -9.16
N ARG A 85 13.85 -2.02 -9.31
CA ARG A 85 15.07 -2.56 -8.74
C ARG A 85 15.32 -2.11 -7.33
N ALA A 86 14.54 -1.16 -6.82
CA ALA A 86 14.73 -0.67 -5.47
C ALA A 86 14.49 -1.81 -4.47
N PRO A 87 15.36 -1.94 -3.44
CA PRO A 87 15.16 -3.00 -2.46
C PRO A 87 14.00 -2.68 -1.52
N ALA A 88 13.54 -3.71 -0.81
CA ALA A 88 12.45 -3.55 0.14
C ALA A 88 12.76 -2.50 1.20
N SER A 89 14.06 -2.37 1.58
CA SER A 89 14.44 -1.37 2.58
C SER A 89 14.16 0.06 2.11
N GLN A 90 14.28 0.33 0.82
CA GLN A 90 13.99 1.66 0.30
C GLN A 90 12.50 1.91 0.31
N LEU A 91 11.70 0.91 -0.02
CA LEU A 91 10.26 1.02 0.06
C LEU A 91 9.82 1.23 1.50
N GLU A 92 10.44 0.51 2.42
CA GLU A 92 10.14 0.67 3.83
C GLU A 92 10.38 2.10 4.32
N LYS A 93 11.50 2.69 3.91
CA LYS A 93 11.80 4.07 4.27
C LYS A 93 10.76 5.03 3.72
N LEU A 94 10.33 4.80 2.48
CA LEU A 94 9.31 5.63 1.88
C LEU A 94 8.01 5.58 2.68
N LEU A 95 7.58 4.37 3.04
CA LEU A 95 6.34 4.21 3.78
C LEU A 95 6.44 4.87 5.16
N GLN A 96 7.59 4.74 5.82
CA GLN A 96 7.79 5.35 7.12
C GLN A 96 7.72 6.86 7.06
N GLN A 97 8.17 7.46 5.96
CA GLN A 97 8.07 8.91 5.79
C GLN A 97 6.63 9.37 5.79
N TYR A 98 5.74 8.62 5.18
CA TYR A 98 4.33 8.98 5.13
C TYR A 98 3.64 8.76 6.46
N VAL A 99 3.88 7.62 7.08
CA VAL A 99 3.13 7.27 8.28
C VAL A 99 3.57 8.08 9.49
N ASN A 100 4.78 8.62 9.47
CA ASN A 100 5.28 9.41 10.59
C ASN A 100 5.04 10.91 10.45
N VAL A 101 4.35 11.33 9.41
CA VAL A 101 4.08 12.75 9.19
C VAL A 101 2.87 13.25 9.98
#